data_f592350a80b18bb81f835ec3e9093ee6
#
_entry.id   f592350a80b18bb81f835ec3e9093ee6
#
_cell.length_a   1.000
_cell.length_b   1.000
_cell.length_c   1.000
_cell.angle_alpha   90.00
_cell.angle_beta   90.00
_cell.angle_gamma   90.00
#
_symmetry.space_group_name_H-M   'P 1'
#
loop_
_entity.id
_entity.type
_entity.pdbx_description
1 polymer ?
#
loop_
_entity_poly.entity_id
_entity_poly.type
_entity_poly.pdbx_seq_one_letter_code
_entity_poly.pdbx_strand_id
1 'polypeptide(L)'
;MRKIISLNALFFLFLGSILSINTSAQALSNDDIKMQMANDWQRAKAYTNEYLNTMPADKYSFKAVDSLRSFAMQMLHLATANVFLMATATDQSPLPWTSFDLEKRKSAQSADSVKYYVNASYDYCLDAVKNSDPAKWKEKKTIFGFETTKYALMQKTFEHQTHHRGQTTVYIRLNNIKPPQEKLF
;
A
#
# COMPACT_ATOMS: atom_id res chain seq x y z
N MET A 1 -68.93 20.39 -60.41
CA MET A 1 -68.45 19.09 -60.01
C MET A 1 -67.09 19.23 -59.33
N ARG A 2 -67.05 19.22 -57.99
CA ARG A 2 -65.76 19.31 -57.21
C ARG A 2 -65.36 17.93 -56.77
N LYS A 3 -64.14 17.49 -57.24
CA LYS A 3 -63.55 16.24 -56.80
C LYS A 3 -62.88 16.44 -55.41
N ILE A 4 -63.31 15.71 -54.44
CA ILE A 4 -62.74 15.63 -53.12
C ILE A 4 -61.59 14.67 -53.20
N ILE A 5 -60.38 15.12 -53.00
CA ILE A 5 -59.19 14.27 -52.87
C ILE A 5 -59.03 13.87 -51.39
N SER A 6 -59.25 12.58 -51.13
CA SER A 6 -59.02 12.00 -49.79
C SER A 6 -57.55 11.82 -49.54
N LEU A 7 -57.01 12.52 -48.53
CA LEU A 7 -55.61 12.43 -48.10
C LEU A 7 -55.52 11.37 -47.00
N ASN A 8 -55.08 10.16 -47.34
CA ASN A 8 -54.79 9.13 -46.40
C ASN A 8 -53.44 9.45 -45.71
N ALA A 9 -53.49 9.93 -44.47
CA ALA A 9 -52.32 10.09 -43.62
C ALA A 9 -51.87 8.70 -43.10
N LEU A 10 -50.77 8.19 -43.63
CA LEU A 10 -50.09 6.98 -43.13
C LEU A 10 -49.36 7.35 -41.86
N PHE A 11 -49.89 6.94 -40.70
CA PHE A 11 -49.24 7.13 -39.41
C PHE A 11 -48.25 5.96 -39.21
N PHE A 12 -46.96 6.19 -39.50
CA PHE A 12 -45.87 5.27 -39.17
C PHE A 12 -45.60 5.33 -37.66
N LEU A 13 -46.11 4.34 -36.93
CA LEU A 13 -45.69 4.07 -35.55
C LEU A 13 -44.29 3.48 -35.56
N PHE A 14 -43.28 4.32 -35.30
CA PHE A 14 -41.89 3.87 -35.07
C PHE A 14 -41.83 3.33 -33.66
N LEU A 15 -42.00 2.00 -33.49
CA LEU A 15 -41.81 1.30 -32.22
C LEU A 15 -40.31 1.19 -32.01
N GLY A 16 -39.69 2.21 -31.44
CA GLY A 16 -38.29 2.20 -31.01
C GLY A 16 -38.12 1.21 -29.86
N SER A 17 -37.69 0.02 -30.15
CA SER A 17 -37.19 -0.93 -29.13
C SER A 17 -35.94 -0.33 -28.48
N ILE A 18 -36.10 0.29 -27.30
CA ILE A 18 -35.00 0.68 -26.46
C ILE A 18 -34.38 -0.64 -25.93
N LEU A 19 -33.40 -1.16 -26.64
CA LEU A 19 -32.50 -2.18 -26.11
C LEU A 19 -31.71 -1.53 -24.96
N SER A 20 -32.19 -1.71 -23.74
CA SER A 20 -31.42 -1.38 -22.55
C SER A 20 -30.22 -2.33 -22.51
N ILE A 21 -29.09 -1.88 -23.05
CA ILE A 21 -27.82 -2.57 -22.85
C ILE A 21 -27.49 -2.37 -21.36
N ASN A 22 -27.81 -3.36 -20.54
CA ASN A 22 -27.31 -3.44 -19.18
C ASN A 22 -25.78 -3.67 -19.26
N THR A 23 -25.01 -2.61 -19.43
CA THR A 23 -23.58 -2.64 -19.18
C THR A 23 -23.40 -2.75 -17.66
N SER A 24 -23.40 -3.96 -17.14
CA SER A 24 -22.88 -4.20 -15.78
C SER A 24 -21.43 -3.77 -15.79
N ALA A 25 -21.12 -2.58 -15.27
CA ALA A 25 -19.75 -2.24 -14.93
C ALA A 25 -19.27 -3.34 -13.97
N GLN A 26 -18.34 -4.17 -14.42
CA GLN A 26 -17.81 -5.25 -13.61
C GLN A 26 -17.01 -4.59 -12.47
N ALA A 27 -17.61 -4.52 -11.29
CA ALA A 27 -16.91 -4.07 -10.11
C ALA A 27 -15.75 -5.02 -9.81
N LEU A 28 -14.59 -4.49 -9.41
CA LEU A 28 -13.48 -5.31 -8.92
C LEU A 28 -13.98 -6.19 -7.76
N SER A 29 -13.70 -7.48 -7.85
CA SER A 29 -14.02 -8.39 -6.74
C SER A 29 -13.11 -8.12 -5.54
N ASN A 30 -13.55 -8.52 -4.36
CA ASN A 30 -12.70 -8.44 -3.16
C ASN A 30 -11.43 -9.30 -3.31
N ASP A 31 -11.51 -10.41 -4.04
CA ASP A 31 -10.36 -11.27 -4.31
C ASP A 31 -9.36 -10.61 -5.25
N ASP A 32 -9.82 -9.89 -6.28
CA ASP A 32 -8.95 -9.10 -7.15
C ASP A 32 -8.21 -8.01 -6.35
N ILE A 33 -8.94 -7.32 -5.47
CA ILE A 33 -8.34 -6.29 -4.59
C ILE A 33 -7.30 -6.90 -3.65
N LYS A 34 -7.60 -8.04 -2.99
CA LYS A 34 -6.64 -8.74 -2.13
C LYS A 34 -5.40 -9.18 -2.89
N MET A 35 -5.60 -9.76 -4.07
CA MET A 35 -4.50 -10.21 -4.92
C MET A 35 -3.61 -9.04 -5.32
N GLN A 36 -4.18 -7.91 -5.76
CA GLN A 36 -3.43 -6.71 -6.10
C GLN A 36 -2.64 -6.18 -4.89
N MET A 37 -3.27 -6.08 -3.71
CA MET A 37 -2.59 -5.66 -2.48
C MET A 37 -1.43 -6.59 -2.13
N ALA A 38 -1.61 -7.91 -2.24
CA ALA A 38 -0.56 -8.89 -1.96
C ALA A 38 0.61 -8.75 -2.93
N ASN A 39 0.33 -8.57 -4.23
CA ASN A 39 1.34 -8.34 -5.25
C ASN A 39 2.12 -7.05 -4.99
N ASP A 40 1.44 -5.98 -4.59
CA ASP A 40 2.08 -4.71 -4.24
C ASP A 40 3.00 -4.84 -3.01
N TRP A 41 2.58 -5.55 -1.97
CA TRP A 41 3.42 -5.83 -0.81
C TRP A 41 4.64 -6.69 -1.16
N GLN A 42 4.47 -7.70 -2.02
CA GLN A 42 5.57 -8.54 -2.50
C GLN A 42 6.60 -7.73 -3.30
N ARG A 43 6.11 -6.90 -4.22
CA ARG A 43 6.95 -5.97 -5.01
C ARG A 43 7.67 -4.96 -4.11
N ALA A 44 6.95 -4.36 -3.15
CA ALA A 44 7.52 -3.40 -2.22
C ALA A 44 8.60 -4.00 -1.33
N LYS A 45 8.43 -5.27 -0.87
CA LYS A 45 9.45 -6.03 -0.16
C LYS A 45 10.72 -6.17 -0.98
N ALA A 46 10.59 -6.66 -2.21
CA ALA A 46 11.72 -6.84 -3.12
C ALA A 46 12.45 -5.50 -3.37
N TYR A 47 11.70 -4.44 -3.64
CA TYR A 47 12.25 -3.12 -3.88
C TYR A 47 12.95 -2.54 -2.63
N THR A 48 12.38 -2.71 -1.44
CA THR A 48 13.02 -2.25 -0.19
C THR A 48 14.31 -3.02 0.09
N ASN A 49 14.37 -4.32 -0.23
CA ASN A 49 15.61 -5.10 -0.11
C ASN A 49 16.72 -4.58 -1.03
N GLU A 50 16.40 -4.05 -2.20
CA GLU A 50 17.41 -3.38 -3.04
C GLU A 50 17.98 -2.15 -2.34
N TYR A 51 17.16 -1.34 -1.66
CA TYR A 51 17.65 -0.21 -0.86
C TYR A 51 18.57 -0.65 0.27
N LEU A 52 18.18 -1.70 1.00
CA LEU A 52 18.98 -2.27 2.08
C LEU A 52 20.31 -2.83 1.58
N ASN A 53 20.35 -3.41 0.39
CA ASN A 53 21.57 -3.95 -0.19
C ASN A 53 22.45 -2.87 -0.87
N THR A 54 21.84 -1.78 -1.33
CA THR A 54 22.57 -0.68 -1.98
C THR A 54 23.33 0.18 -0.97
N MET A 55 22.77 0.36 0.25
CA MET A 55 23.49 1.09 1.30
C MET A 55 24.58 0.20 1.91
N PRO A 56 25.86 0.63 1.91
CA PRO A 56 26.93 -0.14 2.56
C PRO A 56 26.68 -0.31 4.06
N ALA A 57 27.07 -1.44 4.61
CA ALA A 57 26.81 -1.79 6.02
C ALA A 57 27.42 -0.77 7.00
N ASP A 58 28.60 -0.22 6.71
CA ASP A 58 29.27 0.81 7.48
C ASP A 58 28.58 2.19 7.43
N LYS A 59 27.61 2.36 6.49
CA LYS A 59 26.83 3.59 6.30
C LYS A 59 25.41 3.53 6.90
N TYR A 60 25.04 2.45 7.55
CA TYR A 60 23.71 2.33 8.17
C TYR A 60 23.48 3.36 9.30
N SER A 61 24.55 3.82 9.96
CA SER A 61 24.49 4.90 10.95
C SER A 61 24.46 6.30 10.36
N PHE A 62 24.61 6.45 9.04
CA PHE A 62 24.63 7.77 8.37
C PHE A 62 23.33 8.54 8.58
N LYS A 63 23.46 9.82 8.91
CA LYS A 63 22.39 10.82 8.99
C LYS A 63 22.65 11.93 7.98
N ALA A 64 21.61 12.38 7.29
CA ALA A 64 21.74 13.52 6.38
C ALA A 64 21.99 14.85 7.17
N VAL A 65 21.29 14.99 8.31
CA VAL A 65 21.50 16.05 9.32
C VAL A 65 21.18 15.48 10.71
N ASP A 66 21.68 16.11 11.78
CA ASP A 66 21.56 15.60 13.15
C ASP A 66 20.12 15.37 13.63
N SER A 67 19.18 16.21 13.20
CA SER A 67 17.77 16.12 13.56
C SER A 67 17.02 14.98 12.88
N LEU A 68 17.61 14.34 11.85
CA LEU A 68 16.98 13.22 11.14
C LEU A 68 17.38 11.87 11.76
N ARG A 69 16.55 10.87 11.51
CA ARG A 69 16.90 9.46 11.76
C ARG A 69 18.12 9.07 10.92
N SER A 70 18.94 8.14 11.41
CA SER A 70 19.92 7.48 10.56
C SER A 70 19.20 6.56 9.53
N PHE A 71 19.94 6.09 8.51
CA PHE A 71 19.39 5.11 7.55
C PHE A 71 18.83 3.89 8.28
N ALA A 72 19.57 3.30 9.23
CA ALA A 72 19.10 2.20 10.05
C ALA A 72 17.82 2.54 10.82
N MET A 73 17.80 3.69 11.52
CA MET A 73 16.63 4.14 12.27
C MET A 73 15.41 4.35 11.37
N GLN A 74 15.60 4.88 10.16
CA GLN A 74 14.52 5.10 9.19
C GLN A 74 13.90 3.78 8.75
N MET A 75 14.73 2.77 8.47
CA MET A 75 14.27 1.44 8.07
C MET A 75 13.62 0.66 9.23
N LEU A 76 14.13 0.81 10.47
CA LEU A 76 13.52 0.22 11.67
C LEU A 76 12.18 0.87 12.00
N HIS A 77 12.06 2.18 11.81
CA HIS A 77 10.78 2.88 11.95
C HIS A 77 9.75 2.36 10.95
N LEU A 78 10.14 2.24 9.68
CA LEU A 78 9.30 1.63 8.64
C LEU A 78 8.84 0.23 9.07
N ALA A 79 9.75 -0.62 9.56
CA ALA A 79 9.43 -1.99 9.97
C ALA A 79 8.43 -2.01 11.15
N THR A 80 8.66 -1.20 12.17
CA THR A 80 7.74 -1.09 13.32
C THR A 80 6.36 -0.61 12.89
N ALA A 81 6.31 0.44 12.08
CA ALA A 81 5.04 1.00 11.63
C ALA A 81 4.27 0.04 10.72
N ASN A 82 4.95 -0.70 9.84
CA ASN A 82 4.33 -1.77 9.04
C ASN A 82 3.54 -2.74 9.93
N VAL A 83 4.20 -3.29 10.96
CA VAL A 83 3.55 -4.28 11.84
C VAL A 83 2.46 -3.61 12.69
N PHE A 84 2.74 -2.47 13.30
CA PHE A 84 1.79 -1.79 14.18
C PHE A 84 0.49 -1.39 13.46
N LEU A 85 0.61 -0.73 12.31
CA LEU A 85 -0.54 -0.25 11.54
C LEU A 85 -1.34 -1.40 10.94
N MET A 86 -0.64 -2.42 10.39
CA MET A 86 -1.31 -3.58 9.81
C MET A 86 -1.99 -4.44 10.87
N ALA A 87 -1.35 -4.67 12.04
CA ALA A 87 -1.96 -5.35 13.18
C ALA A 87 -3.26 -4.66 13.62
N THR A 88 -3.22 -3.33 13.73
CA THR A 88 -4.39 -2.52 14.07
C THR A 88 -5.49 -2.64 13.00
N ALA A 89 -5.12 -2.67 11.72
CA ALA A 89 -6.06 -2.79 10.61
C ALA A 89 -6.75 -4.16 10.56
N THR A 90 -6.03 -5.23 10.91
CA THR A 90 -6.50 -6.62 10.72
C THR A 90 -6.91 -7.33 12.01
N ASP A 91 -6.75 -6.69 13.17
CA ASP A 91 -6.95 -7.27 14.52
C ASP A 91 -6.03 -8.47 14.81
N GLN A 92 -4.92 -8.57 14.11
CA GLN A 92 -3.91 -9.60 14.37
C GLN A 92 -2.95 -9.15 15.48
N SER A 93 -2.40 -10.12 16.21
CA SER A 93 -1.35 -9.81 17.19
C SER A 93 -0.09 -9.30 16.48
N PRO A 94 0.50 -8.19 16.92
CA PRO A 94 1.76 -7.72 16.36
C PRO A 94 2.91 -8.69 16.67
N LEU A 95 4.00 -8.57 15.91
CA LEU A 95 5.21 -9.35 16.21
C LEU A 95 5.80 -8.92 17.56
N PRO A 96 6.40 -9.84 18.33
CA PRO A 96 6.84 -9.58 19.73
C PRO A 96 7.84 -8.44 19.88
N TRP A 97 8.61 -8.14 18.84
CA TRP A 97 9.60 -7.07 18.85
C TRP A 97 9.01 -5.68 18.47
N THR A 98 7.72 -5.59 18.11
CA THR A 98 7.09 -4.36 17.64
C THR A 98 7.06 -3.31 18.75
N SER A 99 7.88 -2.28 18.61
CA SER A 99 8.00 -1.17 19.54
C SER A 99 8.59 0.05 18.82
N PHE A 100 8.03 1.23 19.04
CA PHE A 100 8.57 2.48 18.50
C PHE A 100 9.95 2.84 19.07
N ASP A 101 10.40 2.15 20.13
CA ASP A 101 11.76 2.28 20.63
C ASP A 101 12.77 1.36 19.90
N LEU A 102 12.31 0.47 19.02
CA LEU A 102 13.20 -0.41 18.26
C LEU A 102 14.25 0.37 17.48
N GLU A 103 13.86 1.47 16.86
CA GLU A 103 14.76 2.32 16.08
C GLU A 103 15.90 2.93 16.90
N LYS A 104 15.72 3.07 18.23
CA LYS A 104 16.73 3.62 19.15
C LYS A 104 17.67 2.55 19.73
N ARG A 105 17.31 1.26 19.63
CA ARG A 105 18.11 0.17 20.17
C ARG A 105 19.37 -0.04 19.31
N LYS A 106 20.55 0.20 19.88
CA LYS A 106 21.82 0.04 19.17
C LYS A 106 22.03 -1.37 18.60
N SER A 107 21.60 -2.41 19.33
CA SER A 107 21.68 -3.80 18.88
C SER A 107 20.81 -4.11 17.65
N ALA A 108 19.77 -3.30 17.36
CA ALA A 108 18.92 -3.45 16.19
C ALA A 108 19.46 -2.73 14.94
N GLN A 109 20.47 -1.86 15.09
CA GLN A 109 20.91 -0.94 14.03
C GLN A 109 22.02 -1.51 13.12
N SER A 110 22.51 -2.72 13.37
CA SER A 110 23.41 -3.39 12.41
C SER A 110 22.69 -3.69 11.10
N ALA A 111 23.44 -3.77 9.99
CA ALA A 111 22.85 -4.03 8.68
C ALA A 111 22.01 -5.33 8.67
N ASP A 112 22.53 -6.40 9.30
CA ASP A 112 21.83 -7.68 9.36
C ASP A 112 20.56 -7.62 10.21
N SER A 113 20.63 -6.95 11.37
CA SER A 113 19.44 -6.76 12.23
C SER A 113 18.37 -5.95 11.52
N VAL A 114 18.73 -4.84 10.86
CA VAL A 114 17.79 -4.02 10.10
C VAL A 114 17.14 -4.83 8.99
N LYS A 115 17.92 -5.60 8.21
CA LYS A 115 17.40 -6.48 7.17
C LYS A 115 16.41 -7.51 7.73
N TYR A 116 16.72 -8.10 8.88
CA TYR A 116 15.83 -9.04 9.56
C TYR A 116 14.49 -8.39 9.91
N TYR A 117 14.50 -7.27 10.63
CA TYR A 117 13.26 -6.60 11.07
C TYR A 117 12.43 -6.09 9.90
N VAL A 118 13.07 -5.52 8.88
CA VAL A 118 12.38 -5.04 7.69
C VAL A 118 11.72 -6.20 6.96
N ASN A 119 12.45 -7.28 6.66
CA ASN A 119 11.87 -8.44 5.96
C ASN A 119 10.71 -9.05 6.74
N ALA A 120 10.89 -9.27 8.06
CA ALA A 120 9.83 -9.80 8.91
C ALA A 120 8.57 -8.92 8.90
N SER A 121 8.73 -7.59 8.85
CA SER A 121 7.59 -6.66 8.79
C SER A 121 6.80 -6.76 7.48
N TYR A 122 7.51 -6.94 6.36
CA TYR A 122 6.85 -7.14 5.06
C TYR A 122 6.14 -8.47 4.96
N ASP A 123 6.76 -9.55 5.48
CA ASP A 123 6.13 -10.87 5.53
C ASP A 123 4.85 -10.82 6.38
N TYR A 124 4.90 -10.17 7.53
CA TYR A 124 3.74 -9.94 8.37
C TYR A 124 2.62 -9.21 7.61
N CYS A 125 2.92 -8.11 6.91
CA CYS A 125 1.93 -7.37 6.15
C CYS A 125 1.34 -8.19 5.00
N LEU A 126 2.18 -8.94 4.29
CA LEU A 126 1.74 -9.81 3.20
C LEU A 126 0.79 -10.89 3.69
N ASP A 127 1.14 -11.56 4.80
CA ASP A 127 0.30 -12.58 5.41
C ASP A 127 -1.02 -11.99 5.96
N ALA A 128 -0.94 -10.82 6.59
CA ALA A 128 -2.12 -10.13 7.10
C ALA A 128 -3.11 -9.75 5.98
N VAL A 129 -2.62 -9.26 4.85
CA VAL A 129 -3.45 -8.96 3.66
C VAL A 129 -4.10 -10.23 3.13
N LYS A 130 -3.32 -11.30 2.92
CA LYS A 130 -3.84 -12.58 2.40
C LYS A 130 -4.91 -13.19 3.28
N ASN A 131 -4.76 -13.06 4.61
CA ASN A 131 -5.69 -13.63 5.59
C ASN A 131 -6.80 -12.66 6.03
N SER A 132 -6.81 -11.40 5.52
CA SER A 132 -7.86 -10.44 5.87
C SER A 132 -9.22 -10.87 5.35
N ASP A 133 -10.26 -10.63 6.15
CA ASP A 133 -11.65 -10.88 5.77
C ASP A 133 -12.25 -9.63 5.10
N PRO A 134 -12.58 -9.66 3.79
CA PRO A 134 -13.15 -8.51 3.10
C PRO A 134 -14.48 -8.04 3.67
N ALA A 135 -15.26 -8.94 4.31
CA ALA A 135 -16.52 -8.55 4.95
C ALA A 135 -16.30 -7.54 6.10
N LYS A 136 -15.10 -7.57 6.71
CA LYS A 136 -14.71 -6.68 7.80
C LYS A 136 -14.00 -5.41 7.36
N TRP A 137 -13.70 -5.23 6.08
CA TRP A 137 -12.91 -4.08 5.58
C TRP A 137 -13.56 -2.72 5.86
N LYS A 138 -14.90 -2.67 5.95
CA LYS A 138 -15.66 -1.45 6.24
C LYS A 138 -15.76 -1.14 7.74
N GLU A 139 -15.35 -2.07 8.62
CA GLU A 139 -15.36 -1.83 10.07
C GLU A 139 -14.43 -0.67 10.43
N LYS A 140 -14.87 0.10 11.43
CA LYS A 140 -14.16 1.30 11.89
C LYS A 140 -13.05 0.96 12.88
N LYS A 141 -11.96 1.71 12.79
CA LYS A 141 -10.84 1.72 13.73
C LYS A 141 -10.50 3.16 14.09
N THR A 142 -10.10 3.35 15.33
CA THR A 142 -9.53 4.63 15.79
C THR A 142 -8.03 4.45 15.99
N ILE A 143 -7.24 5.30 15.38
CA ILE A 143 -5.78 5.30 15.52
C ILE A 143 -5.27 6.75 15.59
N PHE A 144 -4.44 7.06 16.58
CA PHE A 144 -3.91 8.41 16.82
C PHE A 144 -5.00 9.51 16.90
N GLY A 145 -6.22 9.15 17.38
CA GLY A 145 -7.36 10.06 17.47
C GLY A 145 -8.16 10.23 16.17
N PHE A 146 -7.78 9.54 15.07
CA PHE A 146 -8.50 9.56 13.80
C PHE A 146 -9.32 8.29 13.60
N GLU A 147 -10.58 8.46 13.17
CA GLU A 147 -11.42 7.35 12.74
C GLU A 147 -11.16 7.02 11.27
N THR A 148 -11.00 5.74 10.96
CA THR A 148 -10.80 5.22 9.61
C THR A 148 -11.42 3.83 9.46
N THR A 149 -11.47 3.28 8.25
CA THR A 149 -11.86 1.87 8.05
C THR A 149 -10.62 0.97 8.08
N LYS A 150 -10.82 -0.32 8.37
CA LYS A 150 -9.76 -1.34 8.28
C LYS A 150 -9.07 -1.31 6.93
N TYR A 151 -9.85 -1.27 5.84
CA TYR A 151 -9.31 -1.19 4.48
C TYR A 151 -8.44 0.06 4.28
N ALA A 152 -8.97 1.23 4.63
CA ALA A 152 -8.20 2.48 4.49
C ALA A 152 -6.92 2.46 5.33
N LEU A 153 -6.94 1.86 6.53
CA LEU A 153 -5.74 1.73 7.35
C LEU A 153 -4.70 0.80 6.73
N MET A 154 -5.11 -0.31 6.09
CA MET A 154 -4.19 -1.15 5.30
C MET A 154 -3.53 -0.36 4.16
N GLN A 155 -4.30 0.50 3.45
CA GLN A 155 -3.75 1.37 2.40
C GLN A 155 -2.79 2.41 2.98
N LYS A 156 -3.11 3.02 4.12
CA LYS A 156 -2.24 3.96 4.82
C LYS A 156 -0.93 3.31 5.30
N THR A 157 -0.97 2.04 5.68
CA THR A 157 0.23 1.27 6.00
C THR A 157 1.15 1.16 4.78
N PHE A 158 0.59 0.86 3.62
CA PHE A 158 1.35 0.78 2.36
C PHE A 158 1.92 2.15 1.94
N GLU A 159 1.15 3.22 2.07
CA GLU A 159 1.60 4.59 1.82
C GLU A 159 2.77 4.97 2.74
N HIS A 160 2.68 4.64 4.04
CA HIS A 160 3.70 4.95 5.04
C HIS A 160 5.05 4.29 4.73
N GLN A 161 5.06 3.00 4.36
CA GLN A 161 6.31 2.32 4.00
C GLN A 161 6.94 2.93 2.73
N THR A 162 6.12 3.34 1.76
CA THR A 162 6.60 4.01 0.53
C THR A 162 7.25 5.35 0.85
N HIS A 163 6.63 6.14 1.76
CA HIS A 163 7.16 7.41 2.24
C HIS A 163 8.56 7.23 2.87
N HIS A 164 8.70 6.30 3.82
CA HIS A 164 9.98 6.11 4.51
C HIS A 164 11.07 5.50 3.62
N ARG A 165 10.73 4.55 2.75
CA ARG A 165 11.67 4.06 1.74
C ARG A 165 12.12 5.18 0.83
N GLY A 166 11.19 6.01 0.34
CA GLY A 166 11.51 7.16 -0.52
C GLY A 166 12.49 8.14 0.12
N GLN A 167 12.35 8.43 1.42
CA GLN A 167 13.30 9.27 2.15
C GLN A 167 14.73 8.71 2.07
N THR A 168 14.93 7.39 2.17
CA THR A 168 16.25 6.78 2.15
C THR A 168 16.97 6.88 0.81
N THR A 169 16.27 7.21 -0.28
CA THR A 169 16.88 7.56 -1.57
C THR A 169 17.87 8.72 -1.44
N VAL A 170 17.51 9.74 -0.64
CA VAL A 170 18.38 10.90 -0.40
C VAL A 170 19.63 10.48 0.37
N TYR A 171 19.50 9.59 1.36
CA TYR A 171 20.62 9.08 2.14
C TYR A 171 21.65 8.35 1.27
N ILE A 172 21.18 7.50 0.34
CA ILE A 172 22.02 6.78 -0.61
C ILE A 172 22.77 7.77 -1.52
N ARG A 173 22.06 8.77 -2.07
CA ARG A 173 22.66 9.81 -2.93
C ARG A 173 23.70 10.66 -2.21
N LEU A 174 23.46 11.04 -0.94
CA LEU A 174 24.41 11.81 -0.14
C LEU A 174 25.69 11.02 0.19
N ASN A 175 25.66 9.69 0.05
CA ASN A 175 26.86 8.84 0.11
C ASN A 175 27.49 8.60 -1.27
N ASN A 176 27.13 9.38 -2.31
CA ASN A 176 27.60 9.25 -3.69
C ASN A 176 27.30 7.88 -4.33
N ILE A 177 26.22 7.24 -3.90
CA ILE A 177 25.79 5.95 -4.41
C ILE A 177 24.52 6.13 -5.26
N LYS A 178 24.44 5.43 -6.39
CA LYS A 178 23.23 5.41 -7.22
C LYS A 178 22.16 4.56 -6.53
N PRO A 179 20.97 5.13 -6.20
CA PRO A 179 19.89 4.35 -5.63
C PRO A 179 19.32 3.35 -6.64
N PRO A 180 18.59 2.33 -6.15
CA PRO A 180 17.86 1.41 -7.01
C PRO A 180 16.94 2.15 -7.98
N GLN A 181 16.72 1.54 -9.16
CA GLN A 181 15.74 2.03 -10.13
C GLN A 181 14.33 1.90 -9.54
N GLU A 182 13.46 2.87 -9.82
CA GLU A 182 12.06 2.80 -9.40
C GLU A 182 11.37 1.54 -9.96
N LYS A 183 10.56 0.90 -9.11
CA LYS A 183 9.77 -0.29 -9.44
C LYS A 183 8.31 -0.03 -9.07
N LEU A 184 7.50 0.30 -10.08
CA LEU A 184 6.05 0.47 -9.93
C LEU A 184 5.28 -0.80 -10.24
N PHE A 185 5.88 -1.67 -11.08
CA PHE A 185 5.28 -2.92 -11.56
C PHE A 185 6.22 -4.10 -11.31
#